data_d271c6fcdefa07038468d31334f924f0
#
_entry.id   d271c6fcdefa07038468d31334f924f0
#
_cell.length_a   1.000
_cell.length_b   1.000
_cell.length_c   1.000
_cell.angle_alpha   90.00
_cell.angle_beta   90.00
_cell.angle_gamma   90.00
#
_symmetry.space_group_name_H-M   'P 1'
#
loop_
_entity.id
_entity.type
_entity.pdbx_description
1 polymer ?
#
loop_
_entity_poly.entity_id
_entity_poly.type
_entity_poly.pdbx_seq_one_letter_code
_entity_poly.pdbx_strand_id
1 'polypeptide(L)'
;MRSCDFQRGFFGMNRRDFLFGTAATAAASALSRLALAQDSATLAKLARISLLTNDFSDTLPEIWDRSKPAAPKKLDMMDLPDAVADHLHLHNLEVCNINLLSMEPSYIGEFKERLHKAKSRVVDLIVELDPPATAYRGYISVCSPNPEIRAHAIEETKKWIDIAAVLGSPSIMPNQGVHYLPEDLTPCIEGLKALVDYGKPKGVAVILEPRRERLDQLVDLIRGSGAHSNPQIATAAGLRLLYPLAITVQHIDLRSNLATAIPLSKEMGFKGWFSIETDGGPDPWAPIQKVISALLLYL
;
A
#
# COMPACT_ATOMS: atom_id res chain seq x y z
N MET A 1 -29.85 -79.14 -1.52
CA MET A 1 -30.78 -78.68 -0.47
C MET A 1 -30.53 -77.24 -0.14
N ARG A 2 -31.59 -76.42 -0.26
CA ARG A 2 -31.82 -75.04 0.12
C ARG A 2 -31.05 -73.97 -0.66
N SER A 3 -31.87 -73.35 -1.54
CA SER A 3 -31.75 -72.04 -2.17
C SER A 3 -31.67 -70.92 -1.12
N CYS A 4 -30.90 -69.87 -1.43
CA CYS A 4 -31.08 -68.56 -0.84
C CYS A 4 -31.22 -67.53 -1.97
N ASP A 5 -32.45 -67.03 -2.10
CA ASP A 5 -32.81 -65.90 -2.96
C ASP A 5 -32.18 -64.63 -2.47
N PHE A 6 -31.56 -63.90 -3.43
CA PHE A 6 -31.06 -62.56 -3.19
C PHE A 6 -31.97 -61.56 -3.88
N GLN A 7 -32.96 -61.03 -3.12
CA GLN A 7 -33.78 -59.94 -3.56
C GLN A 7 -33.01 -58.63 -3.56
N ARG A 8 -32.82 -58.06 -4.74
CA ARG A 8 -32.33 -56.70 -4.93
C ARG A 8 -33.49 -55.73 -4.65
N GLY A 9 -33.40 -54.99 -3.55
CA GLY A 9 -34.25 -53.83 -3.30
C GLY A 9 -33.84 -52.63 -4.16
N PHE A 10 -34.66 -52.28 -5.10
CA PHE A 10 -34.59 -50.98 -5.80
C PHE A 10 -35.11 -49.89 -4.86
N PHE A 11 -34.20 -49.05 -4.32
CA PHE A 11 -34.64 -47.80 -3.68
C PHE A 11 -35.03 -46.82 -4.77
N GLY A 12 -36.33 -46.69 -5.02
CA GLY A 12 -36.91 -45.66 -5.85
C GLY A 12 -36.79 -44.30 -5.17
N MET A 13 -35.92 -43.46 -5.66
CA MET A 13 -35.89 -42.05 -5.29
C MET A 13 -37.15 -41.34 -5.74
N ASN A 14 -37.88 -40.75 -4.80
CA ASN A 14 -39.17 -40.09 -5.03
C ASN A 14 -38.95 -38.81 -5.85
N ARG A 15 -39.81 -38.51 -6.83
CA ARG A 15 -39.74 -37.29 -7.67
C ARG A 15 -39.64 -36.00 -6.83
N ARG A 16 -40.16 -36.01 -5.62
CA ARG A 16 -40.09 -34.90 -4.66
C ARG A 16 -38.65 -34.72 -4.15
N ASP A 17 -37.93 -35.81 -3.82
CA ASP A 17 -36.56 -35.73 -3.30
C ASP A 17 -35.57 -35.26 -4.36
N PHE A 18 -35.80 -35.61 -5.62
CA PHE A 18 -35.04 -35.11 -6.76
C PHE A 18 -35.27 -33.60 -6.98
N LEU A 19 -36.49 -33.10 -6.84
CA LEU A 19 -36.78 -31.66 -6.99
C LEU A 19 -36.23 -30.82 -5.82
N PHE A 20 -36.25 -31.35 -4.59
CA PHE A 20 -35.62 -30.67 -3.44
C PHE A 20 -34.09 -30.68 -3.50
N GLY A 21 -33.47 -31.76 -3.96
CA GLY A 21 -32.03 -31.85 -4.16
C GLY A 21 -31.50 -30.88 -5.23
N THR A 22 -32.22 -30.75 -6.34
CA THR A 22 -31.85 -29.81 -7.42
C THR A 22 -32.10 -28.34 -7.07
N ALA A 23 -33.15 -28.05 -6.27
CA ALA A 23 -33.45 -26.69 -5.80
C ALA A 23 -32.38 -26.23 -4.75
N ALA A 24 -31.94 -27.12 -3.85
CA ALA A 24 -30.92 -26.81 -2.85
C ALA A 24 -29.54 -26.58 -3.48
N THR A 25 -29.16 -27.36 -4.49
CA THR A 25 -27.92 -27.16 -5.25
C THR A 25 -27.97 -25.91 -6.13
N ALA A 26 -29.10 -25.58 -6.74
CA ALA A 26 -29.29 -24.34 -7.48
C ALA A 26 -29.27 -23.11 -6.58
N ALA A 27 -29.86 -23.17 -5.38
CA ALA A 27 -29.82 -22.08 -4.40
C ALA A 27 -28.41 -21.88 -3.81
N ALA A 28 -27.70 -22.96 -3.50
CA ALA A 28 -26.30 -22.90 -3.03
C ALA A 28 -25.37 -22.35 -4.11
N SER A 29 -25.55 -22.71 -5.38
CA SER A 29 -24.78 -22.15 -6.49
C SER A 29 -25.17 -20.71 -6.84
N ALA A 30 -26.41 -20.29 -6.61
CA ALA A 30 -26.85 -18.90 -6.76
C ALA A 30 -26.33 -18.02 -5.61
N LEU A 31 -26.33 -18.51 -4.37
CA LEU A 31 -25.74 -17.83 -3.21
C LEU A 31 -24.23 -17.70 -3.33
N SER A 32 -23.51 -18.72 -3.82
CA SER A 32 -22.08 -18.62 -4.10
C SER A 32 -21.78 -17.70 -5.29
N ARG A 33 -22.64 -17.59 -6.29
CA ARG A 33 -22.51 -16.61 -7.38
C ARG A 33 -22.86 -15.19 -6.95
N LEU A 34 -23.77 -14.99 -6.00
CA LEU A 34 -24.05 -13.70 -5.36
C LEU A 34 -22.90 -13.25 -4.43
N ALA A 35 -22.23 -14.19 -3.76
CA ALA A 35 -21.03 -13.92 -2.99
C ALA A 35 -19.80 -13.61 -3.87
N LEU A 36 -19.80 -14.05 -5.14
CA LEU A 36 -18.74 -13.82 -6.12
C LEU A 36 -19.02 -12.66 -7.10
N ALA A 37 -20.24 -12.16 -7.16
CA ALA A 37 -20.55 -10.89 -7.81
C ALA A 37 -20.29 -9.77 -6.77
N GLN A 38 -19.03 -9.49 -6.48
CA GLN A 38 -18.72 -8.18 -5.94
C GLN A 38 -19.33 -7.18 -6.92
N ASP A 39 -20.32 -6.43 -6.44
CA ASP A 39 -20.94 -5.34 -7.17
C ASP A 39 -19.83 -4.46 -7.77
N SER A 40 -19.98 -4.02 -9.00
CA SER A 40 -19.02 -3.16 -9.70
C SER A 40 -18.65 -1.91 -8.89
N ALA A 41 -19.57 -1.43 -8.05
CA ALA A 41 -19.35 -0.34 -7.11
C ALA A 41 -18.35 -0.73 -6.01
N THR A 42 -18.41 -1.93 -5.46
CA THR A 42 -17.46 -2.43 -4.45
C THR A 42 -16.07 -2.59 -5.05
N LEU A 43 -15.95 -3.13 -6.27
CA LEU A 43 -14.66 -3.22 -6.97
C LEU A 43 -14.06 -1.83 -7.24
N ALA A 44 -14.88 -0.85 -7.63
CA ALA A 44 -14.43 0.53 -7.82
C ALA A 44 -13.92 1.17 -6.51
N LYS A 45 -14.52 0.84 -5.38
CA LYS A 45 -14.06 1.28 -4.05
C LYS A 45 -12.74 0.60 -3.66
N LEU A 46 -12.64 -0.74 -3.81
CA LEU A 46 -11.41 -1.49 -3.54
C LEU A 46 -10.23 -0.98 -4.40
N ALA A 47 -10.48 -0.60 -5.65
CA ALA A 47 -9.46 0.00 -6.52
C ALA A 47 -8.92 1.35 -6.00
N ARG A 48 -9.57 1.97 -5.02
CA ARG A 48 -9.12 3.19 -4.33
C ARG A 48 -8.36 2.92 -3.03
N ILE A 49 -8.23 1.66 -2.63
CA ILE A 49 -7.52 1.24 -1.41
C ILE A 49 -6.15 0.71 -1.80
N SER A 50 -5.11 1.16 -1.10
CA SER A 50 -3.77 0.60 -1.14
C SER A 50 -3.37 0.05 0.23
N LEU A 51 -2.32 -0.74 0.28
CA LEU A 51 -1.82 -1.41 1.47
C LEU A 51 -0.32 -1.19 1.58
N LEU A 52 0.13 -0.71 2.73
CA LEU A 52 1.54 -0.49 3.02
C LEU A 52 2.23 -1.79 3.43
N THR A 53 3.41 -2.06 2.88
CA THR A 53 4.17 -3.27 3.24
C THR A 53 4.61 -3.32 4.70
N ASN A 54 4.68 -2.17 5.39
CA ASN A 54 4.96 -2.10 6.82
C ASN A 54 3.91 -2.80 7.69
N ASP A 55 2.68 -3.00 7.21
CA ASP A 55 1.65 -3.82 7.88
C ASP A 55 2.11 -5.26 8.10
N PHE A 56 3.09 -5.71 7.32
CA PHE A 56 3.68 -7.05 7.37
C PHE A 56 5.04 -7.09 8.04
N SER A 57 5.44 -6.06 8.80
CA SER A 57 6.77 -5.94 9.42
C SER A 57 7.20 -7.17 10.24
N ASP A 58 6.24 -7.88 10.89
CA ASP A 58 6.52 -9.12 11.62
C ASP A 58 6.64 -10.35 10.70
N THR A 59 6.16 -10.28 9.47
CA THR A 59 6.02 -11.42 8.56
C THR A 59 6.83 -11.31 7.27
N LEU A 60 7.11 -10.10 6.79
CA LEU A 60 7.99 -9.82 5.65
C LEU A 60 9.43 -9.56 6.10
N PRO A 61 10.44 -10.06 5.38
CA PRO A 61 11.82 -9.72 5.64
C PRO A 61 12.08 -8.24 5.36
N GLU A 62 12.99 -7.65 6.14
CA GLU A 62 13.45 -6.28 6.01
C GLU A 62 14.97 -6.24 5.87
N ILE A 63 15.47 -5.37 5.01
CA ILE A 63 16.88 -5.16 4.79
C ILE A 63 17.24 -3.69 5.00
N TRP A 64 17.76 -3.39 6.17
CA TRP A 64 18.24 -2.07 6.55
C TRP A 64 19.73 -1.85 6.20
N ASP A 65 20.51 -2.92 6.26
CA ASP A 65 21.93 -2.95 5.90
C ASP A 65 22.14 -3.92 4.73
N ARG A 66 22.23 -3.38 3.53
CA ARG A 66 22.34 -4.16 2.29
C ARG A 66 23.68 -4.90 2.13
N SER A 67 24.62 -4.70 3.04
CA SER A 67 25.85 -5.51 3.12
C SER A 67 25.63 -6.87 3.79
N LYS A 68 24.45 -7.09 4.39
CA LYS A 68 24.07 -8.32 5.11
C LYS A 68 22.79 -8.92 4.52
N PRO A 69 22.63 -10.25 4.58
CA PRO A 69 21.37 -10.86 4.17
C PRO A 69 20.26 -10.49 5.16
N ALA A 70 19.04 -10.33 4.66
CA ALA A 70 17.85 -10.18 5.50
C ALA A 70 17.56 -11.49 6.25
N ALA A 71 17.06 -11.38 7.47
CA ALA A 71 16.56 -12.54 8.20
C ALA A 71 15.29 -13.09 7.52
N PRO A 72 15.20 -14.41 7.29
CA PRO A 72 14.00 -14.99 6.69
C PRO A 72 12.80 -14.85 7.62
N LYS A 73 11.64 -14.57 7.05
CA LYS A 73 10.36 -14.51 7.75
C LYS A 73 9.32 -15.41 7.06
N LYS A 74 8.07 -15.37 7.51
CA LYS A 74 7.01 -16.30 7.04
C LYS A 74 6.55 -16.04 5.62
N LEU A 75 6.59 -14.79 5.17
CA LEU A 75 6.13 -14.36 3.86
C LEU A 75 7.33 -13.81 3.07
N ASP A 76 7.41 -14.16 1.79
CA ASP A 76 8.38 -13.59 0.87
C ASP A 76 7.77 -12.36 0.17
N MET A 77 8.59 -11.36 -0.12
CA MET A 77 8.15 -10.18 -0.86
C MET A 77 7.65 -10.54 -2.27
N MET A 78 8.22 -11.61 -2.87
CA MET A 78 7.78 -12.11 -4.19
C MET A 78 6.39 -12.73 -4.16
N ASP A 79 5.94 -13.25 -3.01
CA ASP A 79 4.63 -13.87 -2.85
C ASP A 79 3.57 -12.89 -2.34
N LEU A 80 3.99 -11.72 -1.83
CA LEU A 80 3.08 -10.72 -1.27
C LEU A 80 1.97 -10.26 -2.23
N PRO A 81 2.23 -9.98 -3.53
CA PRO A 81 1.17 -9.55 -4.44
C PRO A 81 0.03 -10.57 -4.57
N ASP A 82 0.37 -11.86 -4.73
CA ASP A 82 -0.61 -12.95 -4.80
C ASP A 82 -1.35 -13.09 -3.45
N ALA A 83 -0.63 -13.05 -2.32
CA ALA A 83 -1.23 -13.19 -0.99
C ALA A 83 -2.22 -12.04 -0.68
N VAL A 84 -1.88 -10.80 -1.01
CA VAL A 84 -2.77 -9.64 -0.80
C VAL A 84 -4.01 -9.73 -1.70
N ALA A 85 -3.85 -10.14 -2.96
CA ALA A 85 -4.96 -10.33 -3.88
C ALA A 85 -5.92 -11.43 -3.39
N ASP A 86 -5.39 -12.56 -2.91
CA ASP A 86 -6.18 -13.71 -2.48
C ASP A 86 -6.89 -13.47 -1.14
N HIS A 87 -6.21 -12.85 -0.16
CA HIS A 87 -6.76 -12.65 1.17
C HIS A 87 -7.66 -11.41 1.29
N LEU A 88 -7.33 -10.34 0.55
CA LEU A 88 -7.93 -9.02 0.76
C LEU A 88 -8.65 -8.46 -0.48
N HIS A 89 -8.47 -9.07 -1.65
CA HIS A 89 -8.94 -8.56 -2.95
C HIS A 89 -8.42 -7.15 -3.26
N LEU A 90 -7.23 -6.81 -2.75
CA LEU A 90 -6.54 -5.56 -3.05
C LEU A 90 -5.43 -5.81 -4.06
N HIS A 91 -5.20 -4.80 -4.91
CA HIS A 91 -4.23 -4.86 -6.00
C HIS A 91 -3.30 -3.64 -6.05
N ASN A 92 -3.38 -2.75 -5.07
CA ASN A 92 -2.52 -1.59 -4.97
C ASN A 92 -1.63 -1.72 -3.73
N LEU A 93 -0.32 -1.69 -3.94
CA LEU A 93 0.67 -1.81 -2.88
C LEU A 93 1.44 -0.49 -2.75
N GLU A 94 1.64 -0.06 -1.54
CA GLU A 94 2.59 0.96 -1.16
C GLU A 94 3.80 0.24 -0.57
N VAL A 95 4.93 0.29 -1.27
CA VAL A 95 6.08 -0.57 -1.00
C VAL A 95 7.16 0.21 -0.27
N CYS A 96 7.57 -0.24 0.92
CA CYS A 96 8.76 0.29 1.55
C CYS A 96 10.01 -0.38 0.96
N ASN A 97 11.02 0.40 0.63
CA ASN A 97 12.25 -0.06 -0.01
C ASN A 97 13.02 -1.10 0.82
N ILE A 98 12.85 -1.10 2.15
CA ILE A 98 13.49 -2.08 3.02
C ILE A 98 12.96 -3.51 2.83
N ASN A 99 11.76 -3.67 2.26
CA ASN A 99 11.19 -4.97 1.94
C ASN A 99 11.66 -5.50 0.58
N LEU A 100 12.21 -4.64 -0.29
CA LEU A 100 12.88 -5.06 -1.53
C LEU A 100 14.31 -5.50 -1.20
N LEU A 101 14.55 -6.81 -1.14
CA LEU A 101 15.78 -7.39 -0.62
C LEU A 101 17.00 -7.17 -1.52
N SER A 102 16.78 -6.78 -2.77
CA SER A 102 17.85 -6.45 -3.71
C SER A 102 17.42 -5.30 -4.63
N MET A 103 18.42 -4.53 -5.08
CA MET A 103 18.25 -3.51 -6.12
C MET A 103 18.68 -4.02 -7.51
N GLU A 104 19.11 -5.27 -7.59
CA GLU A 104 19.56 -5.86 -8.85
C GLU A 104 18.42 -5.91 -9.87
N PRO A 105 18.70 -5.58 -11.14
CA PRO A 105 17.67 -5.57 -12.19
C PRO A 105 16.90 -6.87 -12.33
N SER A 106 17.55 -8.02 -12.09
CA SER A 106 16.90 -9.34 -12.13
C SER A 106 15.86 -9.49 -11.02
N TYR A 107 16.16 -9.09 -9.79
CA TYR A 107 15.24 -9.13 -8.66
C TYR A 107 14.05 -8.20 -8.86
N ILE A 108 14.32 -6.95 -9.24
CA ILE A 108 13.27 -5.95 -9.51
C ILE A 108 12.39 -6.40 -10.70
N GLY A 109 12.98 -6.98 -11.74
CA GLY A 109 12.26 -7.56 -12.87
C GLY A 109 11.35 -8.72 -12.45
N GLU A 110 11.84 -9.63 -11.61
CA GLU A 110 11.02 -10.72 -11.07
C GLU A 110 9.84 -10.19 -10.23
N PHE A 111 10.08 -9.24 -9.33
CA PHE A 111 9.01 -8.63 -8.54
C PHE A 111 7.94 -7.96 -9.44
N LYS A 112 8.36 -7.26 -10.49
CA LYS A 112 7.45 -6.68 -11.48
C LYS A 112 6.57 -7.74 -12.15
N GLU A 113 7.15 -8.89 -12.54
CA GLU A 113 6.39 -10.00 -13.12
C GLU A 113 5.40 -10.61 -12.11
N ARG A 114 5.76 -10.72 -10.83
CA ARG A 114 4.85 -11.17 -9.77
C ARG A 114 3.67 -10.19 -9.58
N LEU A 115 3.92 -8.89 -9.58
CA LEU A 115 2.87 -7.87 -9.58
C LEU A 115 1.93 -8.04 -10.77
N HIS A 116 2.48 -8.17 -11.98
CA HIS A 116 1.68 -8.34 -13.19
C HIS A 116 0.80 -9.60 -13.14
N LYS A 117 1.37 -10.73 -12.71
CA LYS A 117 0.63 -12.00 -12.55
C LYS A 117 -0.54 -11.86 -11.57
N ALA A 118 -0.33 -11.22 -10.42
CA ALA A 118 -1.36 -10.93 -9.43
C ALA A 118 -2.33 -9.79 -9.85
N LYS A 119 -2.14 -9.17 -11.03
CA LYS A 119 -2.84 -7.96 -11.49
C LYS A 119 -2.71 -6.80 -10.50
N SER A 120 -1.62 -6.80 -9.75
CA SER A 120 -1.30 -5.80 -8.74
C SER A 120 -0.33 -4.76 -9.30
N ARG A 121 -0.18 -3.64 -8.60
CA ARG A 121 0.75 -2.56 -8.93
C ARG A 121 1.29 -1.90 -7.68
N VAL A 122 2.45 -1.28 -7.82
CA VAL A 122 2.98 -0.34 -6.84
C VAL A 122 2.36 1.03 -7.11
N VAL A 123 1.78 1.66 -6.08
CA VAL A 123 1.18 3.00 -6.17
C VAL A 123 2.04 4.06 -5.51
N ASP A 124 2.94 3.66 -4.63
CA ASP A 124 4.00 4.49 -4.07
C ASP A 124 5.19 3.64 -3.62
N LEU A 125 6.39 4.21 -3.67
CA LEU A 125 7.62 3.60 -3.16
C LEU A 125 8.18 4.48 -2.03
N ILE A 126 8.09 3.99 -0.79
CA ILE A 126 8.66 4.67 0.38
C ILE A 126 10.15 4.37 0.45
N VAL A 127 10.97 5.38 0.70
CA VAL A 127 12.42 5.26 0.79
C VAL A 127 12.91 5.59 2.18
N GLU A 128 13.33 4.57 2.91
CA GLU A 128 14.05 4.68 4.17
C GLU A 128 15.54 4.45 3.93
N LEU A 129 16.36 5.39 4.38
CA LEU A 129 17.82 5.36 4.20
C LEU A 129 18.57 5.19 5.51
N ASP A 130 17.91 5.37 6.64
CA ASP A 130 18.53 5.27 7.96
C ASP A 130 18.94 3.82 8.27
N PRO A 131 20.11 3.61 8.93
CA PRO A 131 20.48 2.29 9.42
C PRO A 131 19.53 1.83 10.56
N PRO A 132 19.44 0.51 10.87
CA PRO A 132 18.49 -0.04 11.83
C PRO A 132 18.49 0.62 13.21
N ALA A 133 19.67 0.99 13.72
CA ALA A 133 19.79 1.64 15.04
C ALA A 133 19.21 3.05 15.08
N THR A 134 18.98 3.66 13.93
CA THR A 134 18.48 5.02 13.76
C THR A 134 17.25 5.06 12.87
N ALA A 135 16.69 3.88 12.53
CA ALA A 135 15.50 3.76 11.72
C ALA A 135 14.41 4.72 12.18
N TYR A 136 13.76 5.34 11.22
CA TYR A 136 12.71 6.34 11.44
C TYR A 136 13.15 7.61 12.19
N ARG A 137 14.46 7.85 12.36
CA ARG A 137 14.97 9.08 12.99
C ARG A 137 15.34 10.18 11.99
N GLY A 138 15.38 9.85 10.69
CA GLY A 138 15.60 10.82 9.62
C GLY A 138 16.98 11.46 9.64
N TYR A 139 18.01 10.74 10.09
CA TYR A 139 19.39 11.24 10.05
C TYR A 139 19.93 11.33 8.63
N ILE A 140 19.59 10.33 7.78
CA ILE A 140 19.92 10.36 6.36
C ILE A 140 18.68 10.85 5.62
N SER A 141 18.57 12.16 5.45
CA SER A 141 17.41 12.77 4.85
C SER A 141 17.77 13.82 3.80
N VAL A 142 16.85 14.03 2.86
CA VAL A 142 16.98 15.06 1.82
C VAL A 142 16.85 16.48 2.37
N CYS A 143 16.42 16.61 3.63
CA CYS A 143 16.35 17.87 4.37
C CYS A 143 17.42 18.00 5.45
N SER A 144 18.44 17.14 5.46
CA SER A 144 19.51 17.23 6.44
C SER A 144 20.19 18.62 6.41
N PRO A 145 20.42 19.26 7.56
CA PRO A 145 21.20 20.50 7.61
C PRO A 145 22.66 20.29 7.17
N ASN A 146 23.19 19.07 7.32
CA ASN A 146 24.51 18.72 6.83
C ASN A 146 24.46 18.53 5.29
N PRO A 147 25.19 19.33 4.49
CA PRO A 147 25.16 19.27 3.05
C PRO A 147 25.66 17.94 2.46
N GLU A 148 26.61 17.27 3.12
CA GLU A 148 27.14 15.98 2.66
C GLU A 148 26.12 14.87 2.85
N ILE A 149 25.44 14.82 4.01
CA ILE A 149 24.36 13.87 4.29
C ILE A 149 23.20 14.12 3.33
N ARG A 150 22.84 15.38 3.09
CA ARG A 150 21.77 15.74 2.16
C ARG A 150 22.09 15.32 0.73
N ALA A 151 23.31 15.59 0.26
CA ALA A 151 23.76 15.17 -1.08
C ALA A 151 23.72 13.65 -1.23
N HIS A 152 24.21 12.90 -0.22
CA HIS A 152 24.13 11.45 -0.20
C HIS A 152 22.68 10.95 -0.26
N ALA A 153 21.78 11.51 0.56
CA ALA A 153 20.37 11.14 0.56
C ALA A 153 19.71 11.38 -0.80
N ILE A 154 20.02 12.48 -1.47
CA ILE A 154 19.51 12.80 -2.81
C ILE A 154 19.98 11.74 -3.83
N GLU A 155 21.27 11.42 -3.86
CA GLU A 155 21.82 10.44 -4.82
C GLU A 155 21.29 9.02 -4.56
N GLU A 156 21.15 8.60 -3.30
CA GLU A 156 20.54 7.31 -2.99
C GLU A 156 19.05 7.28 -3.38
N THR A 157 18.32 8.35 -3.12
CA THR A 157 16.89 8.45 -3.49
C THR A 157 16.71 8.41 -5.01
N LYS A 158 17.61 8.99 -5.82
CA LYS A 158 17.54 8.90 -7.29
C LYS A 158 17.59 7.47 -7.78
N LYS A 159 18.39 6.60 -7.15
CA LYS A 159 18.43 5.16 -7.50
C LYS A 159 17.06 4.50 -7.27
N TRP A 160 16.36 4.89 -6.21
CA TRP A 160 15.01 4.41 -5.93
C TRP A 160 13.97 4.99 -6.86
N ILE A 161 14.14 6.22 -7.37
CA ILE A 161 13.30 6.78 -8.45
C ILE A 161 13.44 5.92 -9.72
N ASP A 162 14.64 5.45 -10.05
CA ASP A 162 14.84 4.58 -11.19
C ASP A 162 14.12 3.23 -11.01
N ILE A 163 14.18 2.65 -9.82
CA ILE A 163 13.45 1.43 -9.47
C ILE A 163 11.93 1.67 -9.51
N ALA A 164 11.44 2.78 -8.95
CA ALA A 164 10.03 3.14 -9.00
C ALA A 164 9.53 3.23 -10.46
N ALA A 165 10.30 3.84 -11.35
CA ALA A 165 9.99 3.90 -12.78
C ALA A 165 9.93 2.51 -13.43
N VAL A 166 10.86 1.59 -13.11
CA VAL A 166 10.84 0.20 -13.59
C VAL A 166 9.60 -0.54 -13.10
N LEU A 167 9.23 -0.38 -11.83
CA LEU A 167 8.04 -1.00 -11.24
C LEU A 167 6.73 -0.37 -11.71
N GLY A 168 6.79 0.80 -12.37
CA GLY A 168 5.61 1.55 -12.81
C GLY A 168 4.91 2.30 -11.65
N SER A 169 5.62 2.55 -10.55
CA SER A 169 5.10 3.37 -9.46
C SER A 169 4.96 4.82 -9.91
N PRO A 170 3.79 5.47 -9.72
CA PRO A 170 3.59 6.86 -10.09
C PRO A 170 4.26 7.84 -9.11
N SER A 171 4.68 7.38 -7.95
CA SER A 171 5.29 8.23 -6.92
C SER A 171 6.36 7.52 -6.11
N ILE A 172 7.13 8.36 -5.43
CA ILE A 172 8.12 7.97 -4.42
C ILE A 172 8.02 8.91 -3.22
N MET A 173 8.14 8.36 -2.02
CA MET A 173 8.15 9.12 -0.77
C MET A 173 9.55 9.06 -0.14
N PRO A 174 10.40 10.07 -0.33
CA PRO A 174 11.73 10.11 0.30
C PRO A 174 11.61 10.47 1.78
N ASN A 175 12.57 10.02 2.57
CA ASN A 175 12.69 10.46 3.95
C ASN A 175 13.10 11.94 4.01
N GLN A 176 12.18 12.81 4.41
CA GLN A 176 12.42 14.24 4.59
C GLN A 176 12.96 14.59 5.99
N GLY A 177 13.09 13.60 6.86
CA GLY A 177 13.52 13.79 8.25
C GLY A 177 12.36 13.69 9.25
N VAL A 178 12.63 13.09 10.42
CA VAL A 178 11.58 12.77 11.41
C VAL A 178 11.42 13.86 12.47
N HIS A 179 12.45 14.65 12.74
CA HIS A 179 12.45 15.39 14.00
C HIS A 179 12.19 16.87 13.88
N TYR A 180 12.76 17.57 12.93
CA TYR A 180 12.50 18.99 12.71
C TYR A 180 13.04 19.39 11.34
N LEU A 181 12.20 20.06 10.57
CA LEU A 181 12.70 20.83 9.46
C LEU A 181 13.52 22.00 9.99
N PRO A 182 14.61 22.39 9.33
CA PRO A 182 15.34 23.61 9.69
C PRO A 182 14.45 24.86 9.54
N GLU A 183 14.74 25.93 10.27
CA GLU A 183 14.04 27.20 10.08
C GLU A 183 14.15 27.72 8.64
N ASP A 184 15.35 27.61 8.06
CA ASP A 184 15.59 27.86 6.64
C ASP A 184 15.27 26.62 5.82
N LEU A 185 14.15 26.63 5.11
CA LEU A 185 13.69 25.55 4.26
C LEU A 185 14.40 25.50 2.89
N THR A 186 15.21 26.50 2.54
CA THR A 186 15.86 26.61 1.23
C THR A 186 16.63 25.34 0.84
N PRO A 187 17.51 24.77 1.69
CA PRO A 187 18.22 23.56 1.34
C PRO A 187 17.32 22.32 1.15
N CYS A 188 16.22 22.25 1.90
CA CYS A 188 15.20 21.21 1.74
C CYS A 188 14.49 21.34 0.38
N ILE A 189 14.04 22.54 0.07
CA ILE A 189 13.34 22.85 -1.19
C ILE A 189 14.23 22.53 -2.39
N GLU A 190 15.51 22.91 -2.34
CA GLU A 190 16.47 22.61 -3.41
C GLU A 190 16.73 21.09 -3.55
N GLY A 191 16.89 20.38 -2.44
CA GLY A 191 17.06 18.93 -2.46
C GLY A 191 15.85 18.18 -3.01
N LEU A 192 14.66 18.55 -2.56
CA LEU A 192 13.40 17.97 -3.05
C LEU A 192 13.17 18.32 -4.52
N LYS A 193 13.44 19.58 -4.92
CA LYS A 193 13.36 19.99 -6.32
C LYS A 193 14.27 19.19 -7.23
N ALA A 194 15.49 18.87 -6.79
CA ALA A 194 16.41 18.02 -7.55
C ALA A 194 15.82 16.61 -7.78
N LEU A 195 15.10 16.07 -6.79
CA LEU A 195 14.40 14.78 -6.94
C LEU A 195 13.17 14.89 -7.86
N VAL A 196 12.38 15.95 -7.72
CA VAL A 196 11.23 16.22 -8.59
C VAL A 196 11.67 16.34 -10.05
N ASP A 197 12.70 17.15 -10.32
CA ASP A 197 13.23 17.35 -11.67
C ASP A 197 13.82 16.03 -12.24
N TYR A 198 14.40 15.18 -11.41
CA TYR A 198 14.91 13.86 -11.81
C TYR A 198 13.80 12.85 -12.08
N GLY A 199 12.75 12.83 -11.27
CA GLY A 199 11.63 11.88 -11.38
C GLY A 199 10.66 12.24 -12.51
N LYS A 200 10.43 13.51 -12.76
CA LYS A 200 9.46 14.01 -13.72
C LYS A 200 9.54 13.39 -15.13
N PRO A 201 10.71 13.32 -15.81
CA PRO A 201 10.82 12.70 -17.13
C PRO A 201 10.62 11.17 -17.09
N LYS A 202 10.63 10.55 -15.91
CA LYS A 202 10.43 9.12 -15.67
C LYS A 202 8.98 8.80 -15.29
N GLY A 203 8.12 9.83 -15.13
CA GLY A 203 6.73 9.68 -14.70
C GLY A 203 6.59 9.38 -13.20
N VAL A 204 7.62 9.68 -12.38
CA VAL A 204 7.63 9.45 -10.93
C VAL A 204 7.55 10.79 -10.21
N ALA A 205 6.47 11.02 -9.48
CA ALA A 205 6.30 12.17 -8.62
C ALA A 205 6.98 11.98 -7.26
N VAL A 206 7.39 13.06 -6.62
CA VAL A 206 7.85 13.04 -5.22
C VAL A 206 6.69 13.43 -4.34
N ILE A 207 6.40 12.65 -3.29
CA ILE A 207 5.36 12.95 -2.32
C ILE A 207 5.96 13.10 -0.92
N LEU A 208 5.34 13.93 -0.09
CA LEU A 208 5.76 14.23 1.26
C LEU A 208 4.62 13.96 2.23
N GLU A 209 4.91 13.26 3.32
CA GLU A 209 3.96 13.05 4.40
C GLU A 209 4.15 14.09 5.52
N PRO A 210 3.07 14.49 6.23
CA PRO A 210 3.20 15.28 7.45
C PRO A 210 3.85 14.41 8.53
N ARG A 211 4.98 14.86 9.08
CA ARG A 211 5.62 14.18 10.22
C ARG A 211 5.41 15.00 11.50
N ARG A 212 6.33 15.88 11.84
CA ARG A 212 6.24 16.74 13.04
C ARG A 212 6.37 18.22 12.72
N GLU A 213 6.54 18.55 11.46
CA GLU A 213 6.56 19.91 10.97
C GLU A 213 5.18 20.58 11.09
N ARG A 214 5.20 21.88 11.13
CA ARG A 214 3.98 22.65 11.03
C ARG A 214 3.42 22.51 9.61
N LEU A 215 2.10 22.54 9.52
CA LEU A 215 1.39 22.38 8.26
C LEU A 215 1.80 23.43 7.20
N ASP A 216 2.06 24.67 7.62
CA ASP A 216 2.54 25.73 6.75
C ASP A 216 3.92 25.42 6.18
N GLN A 217 4.85 24.91 6.97
CA GLN A 217 6.16 24.48 6.50
C GLN A 217 6.06 23.34 5.46
N LEU A 218 5.19 22.34 5.69
CA LEU A 218 4.95 21.28 4.71
C LEU A 218 4.39 21.82 3.40
N VAL A 219 3.44 22.75 3.47
CA VAL A 219 2.87 23.39 2.28
C VAL A 219 3.92 24.21 1.53
N ASP A 220 4.81 24.91 2.26
CA ASP A 220 5.90 25.67 1.65
C ASP A 220 6.94 24.76 0.98
N LEU A 221 7.28 23.62 1.58
CA LEU A 221 8.14 22.59 0.96
C LEU A 221 7.54 22.05 -0.33
N ILE A 222 6.25 21.68 -0.30
CA ILE A 222 5.54 21.13 -1.46
C ILE A 222 5.50 22.18 -2.60
N ARG A 223 5.09 23.39 -2.28
CA ARG A 223 4.99 24.47 -3.30
C ARG A 223 6.34 24.90 -3.83
N GLY A 224 7.34 25.02 -2.96
CA GLY A 224 8.68 25.45 -3.35
C GLY A 224 9.43 24.43 -4.19
N SER A 225 9.24 23.13 -3.92
CA SER A 225 9.92 22.02 -4.62
C SER A 225 9.14 21.49 -5.84
N GLY A 226 7.83 21.69 -5.89
CA GLY A 226 6.95 21.02 -6.86
C GLY A 226 6.61 19.58 -6.50
N ALA A 227 6.90 19.15 -5.26
CA ALA A 227 6.46 17.87 -4.73
C ALA A 227 4.94 17.83 -4.52
N HIS A 228 4.42 16.66 -4.23
CA HIS A 228 3.02 16.42 -3.86
C HIS A 228 2.88 16.09 -2.39
N SER A 229 1.65 15.98 -1.92
CA SER A 229 1.32 15.63 -0.55
C SER A 229 0.91 14.17 -0.44
N ASN A 230 1.23 13.57 0.71
CA ASN A 230 0.67 12.32 1.21
C ASN A 230 0.07 12.62 2.61
N PRO A 231 -1.13 13.23 2.69
CA PRO A 231 -1.70 13.63 3.95
C PRO A 231 -2.03 12.42 4.83
N GLN A 232 -1.70 12.53 6.11
CA GLN A 232 -2.29 11.66 7.13
C GLN A 232 -3.67 12.21 7.50
N ILE A 233 -4.59 11.34 7.92
CA ILE A 233 -5.92 11.77 8.35
C ILE A 233 -5.81 12.46 9.72
N ALA A 234 -5.56 13.77 9.70
CA ALA A 234 -5.43 14.58 10.91
C ALA A 234 -6.68 15.47 11.13
N THR A 235 -6.64 16.72 10.70
CA THR A 235 -7.75 17.66 10.88
C THR A 235 -8.41 18.00 9.56
N ALA A 236 -9.71 18.30 9.57
CA ALA A 236 -10.43 18.73 8.37
C ALA A 236 -9.79 19.96 7.69
N ALA A 237 -9.28 20.90 8.47
CA ALA A 237 -8.59 22.09 7.93
C ALA A 237 -7.30 21.72 7.22
N GLY A 238 -6.48 20.83 7.81
CA GLY A 238 -5.26 20.34 7.17
C GLY A 238 -5.55 19.55 5.90
N LEU A 239 -6.55 18.68 5.92
CA LEU A 239 -6.96 17.91 4.75
C LEU A 239 -7.42 18.79 3.58
N ARG A 240 -8.15 19.89 3.85
CA ARG A 240 -8.54 20.86 2.80
C ARG A 240 -7.36 21.51 2.10
N LEU A 241 -6.25 21.71 2.80
CA LEU A 241 -5.03 22.25 2.21
C LEU A 241 -4.24 21.21 1.42
N LEU A 242 -4.22 19.95 1.90
CA LEU A 242 -3.36 18.92 1.35
C LEU A 242 -4.00 18.06 0.26
N TYR A 243 -5.32 17.79 0.30
CA TYR A 243 -5.99 16.98 -0.73
C TYR A 243 -5.82 17.46 -2.16
N PRO A 244 -5.85 18.78 -2.46
CA PRO A 244 -5.59 19.27 -3.84
C PRO A 244 -4.18 18.98 -4.35
N LEU A 245 -3.26 18.68 -3.44
CA LEU A 245 -1.86 18.38 -3.72
C LEU A 245 -1.53 16.90 -3.58
N ALA A 246 -2.49 16.06 -3.17
CA ALA A 246 -2.26 14.68 -2.77
C ALA A 246 -2.30 13.69 -3.95
N ILE A 247 -1.42 12.69 -3.90
CA ILE A 247 -1.44 11.49 -4.76
C ILE A 247 -1.99 10.30 -3.98
N THR A 248 -1.56 10.09 -2.75
CA THR A 248 -2.06 9.06 -1.83
C THR A 248 -2.37 9.67 -0.47
N VAL A 249 -3.11 8.97 0.37
CA VAL A 249 -3.40 9.32 1.77
C VAL A 249 -3.04 8.13 2.62
N GLN A 250 -2.04 8.28 3.46
CA GLN A 250 -1.43 7.22 4.26
C GLN A 250 -1.91 7.21 5.72
N HIS A 251 -1.44 6.23 6.49
CA HIS A 251 -1.75 6.03 7.91
C HIS A 251 -3.24 5.87 8.20
N ILE A 252 -3.93 5.10 7.36
CA ILE A 252 -5.34 4.80 7.59
C ILE A 252 -5.46 3.53 8.41
N ASP A 253 -6.04 3.68 9.59
CA ASP A 253 -6.37 2.61 10.51
C ASP A 253 -7.78 2.80 11.13
N LEU A 254 -8.14 1.98 12.11
CA LEU A 254 -9.44 2.08 12.79
C LEU A 254 -9.58 3.31 13.70
N ARG A 255 -8.48 4.02 14.00
CA ARG A 255 -8.46 5.27 14.78
C ARG A 255 -8.71 6.49 13.90
N SER A 256 -8.58 6.32 12.58
CA SER A 256 -8.74 7.38 11.60
C SER A 256 -10.17 7.90 11.52
N ASN A 257 -10.36 9.22 11.45
CA ASN A 257 -11.67 9.85 11.29
C ASN A 257 -12.17 9.75 9.84
N LEU A 258 -12.50 8.54 9.40
CA LEU A 258 -12.95 8.25 8.04
C LEU A 258 -14.24 8.99 7.68
N ALA A 259 -15.14 9.19 8.66
CA ALA A 259 -16.42 9.89 8.46
C ALA A 259 -16.23 11.36 8.05
N THR A 260 -15.10 11.97 8.40
CA THR A 260 -14.75 13.32 7.95
C THR A 260 -13.87 13.28 6.70
N ALA A 261 -12.83 12.45 6.70
CA ALA A 261 -11.81 12.46 5.68
C ALA A 261 -12.32 12.03 4.31
N ILE A 262 -13.10 10.94 4.23
CA ILE A 262 -13.55 10.42 2.94
C ILE A 262 -14.57 11.34 2.23
N PRO A 263 -15.64 11.86 2.89
CA PRO A 263 -16.51 12.85 2.27
C PRO A 263 -15.76 14.11 1.83
N LEU A 264 -14.82 14.61 2.66
CA LEU A 264 -14.00 15.75 2.32
C LEU A 264 -13.12 15.50 1.10
N SER A 265 -12.56 14.31 0.96
CA SER A 265 -11.78 13.93 -0.22
C SER A 265 -12.62 14.00 -1.51
N LYS A 266 -13.89 13.59 -1.45
CA LYS A 266 -14.83 13.70 -2.57
C LYS A 266 -15.15 15.15 -2.90
N GLU A 267 -15.41 15.97 -1.88
CA GLU A 267 -15.62 17.40 -2.02
C GLU A 267 -14.42 18.09 -2.69
N MET A 268 -13.20 17.72 -2.29
CA MET A 268 -11.95 18.29 -2.84
C MET A 268 -11.54 17.66 -4.18
N GLY A 269 -12.30 16.72 -4.72
CA GLY A 269 -12.03 16.06 -6.00
C GLY A 269 -10.84 15.10 -6.00
N PHE A 270 -10.40 14.63 -4.82
CA PHE A 270 -9.30 13.69 -4.69
C PHE A 270 -9.60 12.35 -5.39
N LYS A 271 -8.69 11.89 -6.25
CA LYS A 271 -8.81 10.67 -7.05
C LYS A 271 -7.76 9.59 -6.73
N GLY A 272 -6.83 9.88 -5.84
CA GLY A 272 -5.76 8.97 -5.45
C GLY A 272 -6.20 7.83 -4.54
N TRP A 273 -5.26 7.20 -3.90
CA TRP A 273 -5.47 6.01 -3.06
C TRP A 273 -5.55 6.37 -1.58
N PHE A 274 -6.24 5.53 -0.84
CA PHE A 274 -6.28 5.51 0.62
C PHE A 274 -5.45 4.32 1.10
N SER A 275 -4.29 4.59 1.68
CA SER A 275 -3.33 3.58 2.07
C SER A 275 -3.52 3.15 3.51
N ILE A 276 -3.76 1.86 3.70
CA ILE A 276 -3.90 1.26 5.01
C ILE A 276 -2.50 1.13 5.62
N GLU A 277 -2.39 1.54 6.88
CA GLU A 277 -1.22 1.32 7.72
C GLU A 277 -1.69 0.99 9.13
N THR A 278 -1.52 -0.25 9.54
CA THR A 278 -1.88 -0.76 10.86
C THR A 278 -0.62 -0.90 11.74
N ASP A 279 -0.81 -1.26 13.00
CA ASP A 279 0.33 -1.49 13.90
C ASP A 279 1.10 -2.81 13.58
N GLY A 280 0.75 -3.50 12.49
CA GLY A 280 1.35 -4.78 12.11
C GLY A 280 0.93 -5.94 13.03
N GLY A 281 1.85 -6.88 13.25
CA GLY A 281 1.66 -8.02 14.15
C GLY A 281 1.83 -9.38 13.46
N PRO A 282 1.80 -10.47 14.24
CA PRO A 282 2.07 -11.83 13.73
C PRO A 282 0.96 -12.36 12.79
N ASP A 283 -0.22 -11.76 12.84
CA ASP A 283 -1.34 -11.97 11.90
C ASP A 283 -1.89 -10.62 11.46
N PRO A 284 -1.36 -10.03 10.37
CA PRO A 284 -1.79 -8.72 9.88
C PRO A 284 -3.14 -8.74 9.15
N TRP A 285 -3.60 -9.89 8.67
CA TRP A 285 -4.75 -10.00 7.77
C TRP A 285 -6.06 -9.52 8.39
N ALA A 286 -6.36 -9.98 9.61
CA ALA A 286 -7.61 -9.65 10.28
C ALA A 286 -7.74 -8.15 10.66
N PRO A 287 -6.71 -7.46 11.19
CA PRO A 287 -6.73 -6.02 11.36
C PRO A 287 -6.95 -5.26 10.06
N ILE A 288 -6.22 -5.59 9.00
CA ILE A 288 -6.34 -4.96 7.68
C ILE A 288 -7.76 -5.13 7.13
N GLN A 289 -8.33 -6.33 7.20
CA GLN A 289 -9.69 -6.59 6.73
C GLN A 289 -10.75 -5.73 7.42
N LYS A 290 -10.57 -5.42 8.73
CA LYS A 290 -11.46 -4.51 9.46
C LYS A 290 -11.34 -3.07 8.94
N VAL A 291 -10.13 -2.61 8.62
CA VAL A 291 -9.92 -1.27 8.05
C VAL A 291 -10.53 -1.18 6.65
N ILE A 292 -10.37 -2.21 5.79
CA ILE A 292 -11.03 -2.29 4.49
C ILE A 292 -12.55 -2.16 4.66
N SER A 293 -13.13 -2.94 5.57
CA SER A 293 -14.57 -2.92 5.83
C SER A 293 -15.04 -1.52 6.27
N ALA A 294 -14.28 -0.84 7.11
CA ALA A 294 -14.58 0.53 7.52
C ALA A 294 -14.47 1.53 6.35
N LEU A 295 -13.42 1.44 5.51
CA LEU A 295 -13.26 2.29 4.33
C LEU A 295 -14.41 2.15 3.34
N LEU A 296 -14.87 0.92 3.09
CA LEU A 296 -15.95 0.63 2.15
C LEU A 296 -17.29 1.28 2.54
N LEU A 297 -17.49 1.60 3.83
CA LEU A 297 -18.70 2.31 4.29
C LEU A 297 -18.73 3.78 3.81
N TYR A 298 -17.58 4.40 3.63
CA TYR A 298 -17.47 5.83 3.31
C TYR A 298 -17.06 6.10 1.85
N LEU A 299 -16.31 5.17 1.21
CA LEU A 299 -16.00 5.22 -0.22
C LEU A 299 -17.25 4.93 -1.06
#